data_216a8a97af29d96587e39d96d5f4182f
#
_entry.id   216a8a97af29d96587e39d96d5f4182f
#
_cell.length_a   1.000
_cell.length_b   1.000
_cell.length_c   1.000
_cell.angle_alpha   90.00
_cell.angle_beta   90.00
_cell.angle_gamma   90.00
#
_symmetry.space_group_name_H-M   'P 1'
#
loop_
_entity.id
_entity.type
_entity.pdbx_description
1 polymer ?
#
loop_
_entity_poly.entity_id
_entity_poly.type
_entity_poly.pdbx_seq_one_letter_code
_entity_poly.pdbx_strand_id
1 'polypeptide(L)'
;RNTMPEEHDKDLSKEQKRKKMLAHISQRVHASSPLPKNNGERKLQTKLDALMHRLQDETVSETTLVDLLTEYALTLQEQAEQFKDEEENGDVVEGLHAKACVAYEFASKWKEMYTIYYNWAIAVGDRARVLERKRPEEARVLWREACEKYEKAVAVGMERSYLRGKEGFSGESVTSMSVSRALNNHGLALRQRAMLMTDSETESSSIDESKSKCLSEAILKFRRAIRISPDFHRAAYNLGTVEFARGQMERAAVYVFSALAMVTSALPSSSETENAKVVYSQSAQLVETALPDTQCGDDSLFAGNVWFAGGVGGKRGGEVANKRRTTITDFDWARRRFAVCASAFKTVDSAQTFRIKSESGDYVPSRNDAWGDDAAPDTHFNVNLPMLSVESCEPISDISRPPNCFAFLLSVRDDLEHAEKEENDDKYSPHAVVRHYRFACETESERDVWVDAIALIASLAKRGKSEHLKSCLLSLKTKRKKRVGFV
;
A
#
# COMPACT_ATOMS: atom_id res chain seq x y z
N ARG A 1 -17.26 18.07 -22.65
CA ARG A 1 -18.24 18.37 -21.57
C ARG A 1 -19.63 18.13 -22.12
N ASN A 2 -20.20 16.94 -21.91
CA ASN A 2 -21.64 16.69 -21.96
C ASN A 2 -22.03 16.06 -20.63
N THR A 3 -21.91 16.84 -19.57
CA THR A 3 -22.59 16.57 -18.31
C THR A 3 -24.07 16.81 -18.54
N MET A 4 -24.89 15.78 -18.33
CA MET A 4 -26.34 15.91 -18.32
C MET A 4 -26.74 17.02 -17.35
N PRO A 5 -27.71 17.88 -17.67
CA PRO A 5 -28.23 18.86 -16.76
C PRO A 5 -28.94 18.14 -15.59
N GLU A 6 -28.30 18.14 -14.42
CA GLU A 6 -28.80 17.49 -13.18
C GLU A 6 -30.12 18.11 -12.67
N GLU A 7 -30.49 19.29 -13.13
CA GLU A 7 -31.66 20.01 -12.60
C GLU A 7 -33.01 19.53 -13.13
N HIS A 8 -33.07 18.88 -14.30
CA HIS A 8 -34.38 18.43 -14.88
C HIS A 8 -34.79 17.00 -14.50
N ASP A 9 -33.94 16.23 -13.79
CA ASP A 9 -34.26 14.82 -13.47
C ASP A 9 -34.98 14.62 -12.14
N LYS A 10 -35.16 15.66 -11.33
CA LYS A 10 -35.74 15.51 -10.00
C LYS A 10 -37.23 15.12 -10.03
N ASP A 11 -37.98 15.51 -11.06
CA ASP A 11 -39.42 15.30 -11.18
C ASP A 11 -39.82 14.07 -12.03
N LEU A 12 -38.85 13.35 -12.62
CA LEU A 12 -39.14 12.17 -13.43
C LEU A 12 -39.47 10.96 -12.55
N SER A 13 -40.48 10.19 -12.95
CA SER A 13 -40.72 8.89 -12.34
C SER A 13 -39.55 7.94 -12.54
N LYS A 14 -39.44 6.92 -11.68
CA LYS A 14 -38.33 5.91 -11.79
C LYS A 14 -38.36 5.25 -13.17
N GLU A 15 -39.52 4.99 -13.73
CA GLU A 15 -39.68 4.40 -15.07
C GLU A 15 -39.22 5.34 -16.18
N GLN A 16 -39.53 6.62 -16.08
CA GLN A 16 -39.05 7.63 -17.04
C GLN A 16 -37.51 7.78 -16.98
N LYS A 17 -36.93 7.76 -15.76
CA LYS A 17 -35.46 7.75 -15.56
C LYS A 17 -34.83 6.53 -16.23
N ARG A 18 -35.45 5.34 -16.06
CA ARG A 18 -35.01 4.10 -16.71
C ARG A 18 -35.09 4.17 -18.24
N LYS A 19 -36.20 4.60 -18.81
CA LYS A 19 -36.38 4.78 -20.26
C LYS A 19 -35.36 5.76 -20.85
N LYS A 20 -35.13 6.90 -20.17
CA LYS A 20 -34.13 7.88 -20.56
C LYS A 20 -32.70 7.31 -20.53
N MET A 21 -32.36 6.53 -19.49
CA MET A 21 -31.10 5.82 -19.34
C MET A 21 -30.87 4.84 -20.49
N LEU A 22 -31.83 3.97 -20.74
CA LEU A 22 -31.72 2.94 -21.80
C LEU A 22 -31.59 3.57 -23.18
N ALA A 23 -32.33 4.65 -23.46
CA ALA A 23 -32.19 5.42 -24.69
C ALA A 23 -30.78 6.01 -24.83
N HIS A 24 -30.21 6.55 -23.73
CA HIS A 24 -28.87 7.10 -23.75
C HIS A 24 -27.79 6.04 -23.95
N ILE A 25 -27.91 4.89 -23.28
CA ILE A 25 -27.01 3.73 -23.51
C ILE A 25 -27.12 3.26 -24.95
N SER A 26 -28.35 3.04 -25.47
CA SER A 26 -28.61 2.61 -26.83
C SER A 26 -28.02 3.58 -27.85
N GLN A 27 -28.26 4.88 -27.70
CA GLN A 27 -27.77 5.90 -28.62
C GLN A 27 -26.24 5.96 -28.67
N ARG A 28 -25.55 5.77 -27.55
CA ARG A 28 -24.07 5.71 -27.51
C ARG A 28 -23.51 4.36 -27.97
N VAL A 29 -24.28 3.27 -27.84
CA VAL A 29 -23.86 1.92 -28.21
C VAL A 29 -23.85 1.71 -29.73
N HIS A 30 -24.77 2.34 -30.46
CA HIS A 30 -24.87 2.15 -31.92
C HIS A 30 -23.78 2.88 -32.73
N ALA A 31 -22.95 3.72 -32.12
CA ALA A 31 -21.80 4.27 -32.79
C ALA A 31 -20.70 3.20 -32.92
N SER A 32 -20.72 2.48 -34.08
CA SER A 32 -19.58 1.69 -34.62
C SER A 32 -18.98 0.63 -33.70
N SER A 33 -19.71 -0.43 -33.35
CA SER A 33 -19.03 -1.67 -32.97
C SER A 33 -18.49 -2.33 -34.25
N PRO A 34 -17.21 -2.65 -34.34
CA PRO A 34 -16.69 -3.37 -35.51
C PRO A 34 -17.36 -4.74 -35.59
N LEU A 35 -17.51 -5.24 -36.81
CA LEU A 35 -18.03 -6.59 -37.03
C LEU A 35 -17.10 -7.61 -36.36
N PRO A 36 -17.63 -8.57 -35.60
CA PRO A 36 -16.81 -9.55 -34.91
C PRO A 36 -16.01 -10.41 -35.87
N LYS A 37 -14.69 -10.45 -35.71
CA LYS A 37 -13.74 -11.15 -36.61
C LYS A 37 -13.57 -12.63 -36.24
N ASN A 38 -13.80 -13.01 -34.97
CA ASN A 38 -13.59 -14.36 -34.48
C ASN A 38 -14.73 -14.86 -33.59
N ASN A 39 -14.69 -16.16 -33.21
CA ASN A 39 -15.74 -16.78 -32.40
C ASN A 39 -15.84 -16.20 -30.98
N GLY A 40 -14.73 -15.72 -30.38
CA GLY A 40 -14.73 -15.08 -29.08
C GLY A 40 -15.51 -13.76 -29.12
N GLU A 41 -15.20 -12.91 -30.07
CA GLU A 41 -15.88 -11.63 -30.28
C GLU A 41 -17.38 -11.81 -30.56
N ARG A 42 -17.75 -12.83 -31.37
CA ARG A 42 -19.17 -13.18 -31.64
C ARG A 42 -19.89 -13.58 -30.36
N LYS A 43 -19.27 -14.36 -29.48
CA LYS A 43 -19.86 -14.75 -28.20
C LYS A 43 -20.10 -13.54 -27.30
N LEU A 44 -19.13 -12.62 -27.20
CA LEU A 44 -19.29 -11.41 -26.42
C LEU A 44 -20.37 -10.50 -26.99
N GLN A 45 -20.42 -10.33 -28.32
CA GLN A 45 -21.48 -9.55 -28.98
C GLN A 45 -22.87 -10.15 -28.69
N THR A 46 -23.03 -11.47 -28.81
CA THR A 46 -24.31 -12.16 -28.51
C THR A 46 -24.69 -11.98 -27.06
N LYS A 47 -23.70 -12.00 -26.11
CA LYS A 47 -23.93 -11.75 -24.69
C LYS A 47 -24.38 -10.30 -24.46
N LEU A 48 -23.74 -9.32 -25.11
CA LEU A 48 -24.14 -7.91 -25.03
C LEU A 48 -25.58 -7.67 -25.52
N ASP A 49 -25.93 -8.27 -26.67
CA ASP A 49 -27.28 -8.17 -27.24
C ASP A 49 -28.33 -8.77 -26.28
N ALA A 50 -28.06 -9.92 -25.69
CA ALA A 50 -28.90 -10.55 -24.70
C ALA A 50 -29.06 -9.70 -23.41
N LEU A 51 -27.97 -9.09 -22.93
CA LEU A 51 -28.02 -8.20 -21.78
C LEU A 51 -28.82 -6.93 -22.08
N MET A 52 -28.65 -6.34 -23.26
CA MET A 52 -29.44 -5.19 -23.69
C MET A 52 -30.94 -5.51 -23.78
N HIS A 53 -31.30 -6.68 -24.32
CA HIS A 53 -32.69 -7.12 -24.36
C HIS A 53 -33.29 -7.25 -22.94
N ARG A 54 -32.54 -7.86 -22.01
CA ARG A 54 -32.95 -7.97 -20.59
C ARG A 54 -33.05 -6.60 -19.89
N LEU A 55 -32.17 -5.67 -20.19
CA LEU A 55 -32.22 -4.30 -19.67
C LEU A 55 -33.47 -3.54 -20.13
N GLN A 56 -34.00 -3.86 -21.32
CA GLN A 56 -35.23 -3.28 -21.87
C GLN A 56 -36.50 -3.84 -21.23
N ASP A 57 -36.41 -4.98 -20.54
CA ASP A 57 -37.56 -5.59 -19.85
C ASP A 57 -37.97 -4.75 -18.65
N GLU A 58 -39.13 -4.12 -18.71
CA GLU A 58 -39.69 -3.22 -17.69
C GLU A 58 -40.02 -3.95 -16.37
N THR A 59 -40.12 -5.28 -16.37
CA THR A 59 -40.48 -6.08 -15.19
C THR A 59 -39.27 -6.34 -14.26
N VAL A 60 -38.05 -6.06 -14.72
CA VAL A 60 -36.82 -6.30 -13.97
C VAL A 60 -36.74 -5.44 -12.72
N SER A 61 -36.47 -6.06 -11.56
CA SER A 61 -36.29 -5.35 -10.28
C SER A 61 -35.08 -4.40 -10.28
N GLU A 62 -35.08 -3.41 -9.38
CA GLU A 62 -33.97 -2.45 -9.25
C GLU A 62 -32.63 -3.16 -8.96
N THR A 63 -32.62 -4.18 -8.10
CA THR A 63 -31.40 -4.95 -7.80
C THR A 63 -30.88 -5.69 -9.02
N THR A 64 -31.78 -6.38 -9.74
CA THR A 64 -31.42 -7.08 -10.99
C THR A 64 -30.96 -6.09 -12.07
N LEU A 65 -31.52 -4.88 -12.12
CA LEU A 65 -31.10 -3.84 -13.05
C LEU A 65 -29.65 -3.42 -12.80
N VAL A 66 -29.25 -3.25 -11.52
CA VAL A 66 -27.86 -2.92 -11.16
C VAL A 66 -26.92 -4.05 -11.56
N ASP A 67 -27.29 -5.30 -11.31
CA ASP A 67 -26.47 -6.47 -11.68
C ASP A 67 -26.32 -6.57 -13.20
N LEU A 68 -27.39 -6.38 -13.96
CA LEU A 68 -27.36 -6.39 -15.43
C LEU A 68 -26.50 -5.24 -16.01
N LEU A 69 -26.61 -4.03 -15.46
CA LEU A 69 -25.78 -2.89 -15.88
C LEU A 69 -24.30 -3.15 -15.59
N THR A 70 -24.00 -3.73 -14.44
CA THR A 70 -22.62 -4.08 -14.06
C THR A 70 -22.07 -5.17 -14.96
N GLU A 71 -22.86 -6.22 -15.24
CA GLU A 71 -22.45 -7.30 -16.15
C GLU A 71 -22.27 -6.79 -17.59
N TYR A 72 -23.15 -5.92 -18.07
CA TYR A 72 -23.03 -5.28 -19.36
C TYR A 72 -21.74 -4.48 -19.49
N ALA A 73 -21.43 -3.65 -18.49
CA ALA A 73 -20.19 -2.88 -18.45
C ALA A 73 -18.94 -3.76 -18.44
N LEU A 74 -18.93 -4.83 -17.62
CA LEU A 74 -17.83 -5.81 -17.61
C LEU A 74 -17.65 -6.50 -18.97
N THR A 75 -18.74 -6.89 -19.62
CA THR A 75 -18.68 -7.53 -20.95
C THR A 75 -18.12 -6.57 -22.02
N LEU A 76 -18.42 -5.26 -21.92
CA LEU A 76 -17.80 -4.24 -22.79
C LEU A 76 -16.29 -4.11 -22.56
N GLN A 77 -15.83 -4.17 -21.30
CA GLN A 77 -14.40 -4.16 -20.98
C GLN A 77 -13.71 -5.44 -21.49
N GLU A 78 -14.34 -6.61 -21.34
CA GLU A 78 -13.84 -7.88 -21.92
C GLU A 78 -13.72 -7.79 -23.45
N GLN A 79 -14.69 -7.17 -24.10
CA GLN A 79 -14.64 -6.95 -25.55
C GLN A 79 -13.51 -5.99 -25.94
N ALA A 80 -13.32 -4.90 -25.19
CA ALA A 80 -12.23 -3.95 -25.40
C ALA A 80 -10.85 -4.61 -25.28
N GLU A 81 -10.67 -5.52 -24.33
CA GLU A 81 -9.41 -6.25 -24.14
C GLU A 81 -9.05 -7.13 -25.35
N GLN A 82 -10.05 -7.65 -26.10
CA GLN A 82 -9.78 -8.43 -27.31
C GLN A 82 -9.24 -7.59 -28.47
N PHE A 83 -9.52 -6.29 -28.49
CA PHE A 83 -9.05 -5.38 -29.53
C PHE A 83 -7.77 -4.62 -29.17
N LYS A 84 -7.24 -4.81 -27.96
CA LYS A 84 -6.16 -4.00 -27.39
C LYS A 84 -4.84 -4.09 -28.14
N ASP A 85 -4.53 -5.25 -28.72
CA ASP A 85 -3.23 -5.52 -29.35
C ASP A 85 -3.12 -4.95 -30.78
N GLU A 86 -4.19 -4.47 -31.36
CA GLU A 86 -4.22 -3.84 -32.67
C GLU A 86 -4.20 -2.31 -32.54
N GLU A 87 -3.11 -1.68 -32.93
CA GLU A 87 -2.89 -0.21 -32.81
C GLU A 87 -3.97 0.62 -33.53
N GLU A 88 -4.57 0.06 -34.59
CA GLU A 88 -5.64 0.67 -35.37
C GLU A 88 -6.99 0.74 -34.62
N ASN A 89 -7.19 -0.10 -33.64
CA ASN A 89 -8.44 -0.21 -32.87
C ASN A 89 -8.55 0.74 -31.67
N GLY A 90 -7.61 1.65 -31.46
CA GLY A 90 -7.61 2.53 -30.29
C GLY A 90 -8.92 3.28 -30.07
N ASP A 91 -9.53 3.80 -31.12
CA ASP A 91 -10.81 4.54 -31.01
C ASP A 91 -11.99 3.61 -30.68
N VAL A 92 -11.93 2.34 -31.15
CA VAL A 92 -12.92 1.30 -30.79
C VAL A 92 -12.81 0.94 -29.32
N VAL A 93 -11.59 0.68 -28.86
CA VAL A 93 -11.29 0.34 -27.44
C VAL A 93 -11.73 1.48 -26.53
N GLU A 94 -11.39 2.72 -26.87
CA GLU A 94 -11.85 3.91 -26.14
C GLU A 94 -13.37 3.98 -26.07
N GLY A 95 -14.06 3.79 -27.23
CA GLY A 95 -15.51 3.79 -27.32
C GLY A 95 -16.18 2.72 -26.46
N LEU A 96 -15.64 1.49 -26.41
CA LEU A 96 -16.14 0.41 -25.57
C LEU A 96 -16.01 0.74 -24.08
N HIS A 97 -14.85 1.24 -23.65
CA HIS A 97 -14.66 1.68 -22.28
C HIS A 97 -15.55 2.89 -21.92
N ALA A 98 -15.77 3.82 -22.85
CA ALA A 98 -16.69 4.94 -22.63
C ALA A 98 -18.14 4.47 -22.40
N LYS A 99 -18.60 3.46 -23.15
CA LYS A 99 -19.90 2.81 -22.94
C LYS A 99 -19.99 2.11 -21.59
N ALA A 100 -18.93 1.40 -21.19
CA ALA A 100 -18.85 0.77 -19.88
C ALA A 100 -18.96 1.81 -18.75
N CYS A 101 -18.28 2.95 -18.87
CA CYS A 101 -18.37 4.04 -17.90
C CYS A 101 -19.80 4.56 -17.73
N VAL A 102 -20.56 4.71 -18.83
CA VAL A 102 -21.97 5.13 -18.78
C VAL A 102 -22.83 4.10 -18.02
N ALA A 103 -22.61 2.80 -18.28
CA ALA A 103 -23.37 1.76 -17.59
C ALA A 103 -23.07 1.74 -16.07
N TYR A 104 -21.79 1.90 -15.66
CA TYR A 104 -21.40 2.03 -14.25
C TYR A 104 -21.96 3.31 -13.62
N GLU A 105 -21.97 4.43 -14.33
CA GLU A 105 -22.59 5.67 -13.84
C GLU A 105 -24.04 5.44 -13.47
N PHE A 106 -24.81 4.80 -14.37
CA PHE A 106 -26.21 4.49 -14.10
C PHE A 106 -26.37 3.49 -12.95
N ALA A 107 -25.59 2.42 -12.92
CA ALA A 107 -25.62 1.44 -11.83
C ALA A 107 -25.39 2.11 -10.46
N SER A 108 -24.45 3.06 -10.39
CA SER A 108 -24.13 3.79 -9.16
C SER A 108 -25.25 4.71 -8.64
N LYS A 109 -26.13 5.17 -9.51
CA LYS A 109 -27.31 5.98 -9.12
C LYS A 109 -28.38 5.16 -8.41
N TRP A 110 -28.38 3.84 -8.63
CA TRP A 110 -29.34 2.93 -8.00
C TRP A 110 -28.79 2.28 -6.74
N LYS A 111 -27.48 2.00 -6.71
CA LYS A 111 -26.86 1.35 -5.56
C LYS A 111 -25.37 1.69 -5.46
N GLU A 112 -24.97 2.14 -4.29
CA GLU A 112 -23.55 2.32 -3.99
C GLU A 112 -22.91 0.97 -3.65
N MET A 113 -21.97 0.52 -4.52
CA MET A 113 -21.24 -0.73 -4.34
C MET A 113 -19.77 -0.53 -4.66
N TYR A 114 -18.91 -1.21 -3.89
CA TYR A 114 -17.47 -1.23 -4.12
C TYR A 114 -17.13 -1.67 -5.54
N THR A 115 -17.73 -2.78 -6.00
CA THR A 115 -17.49 -3.36 -7.34
C THR A 115 -17.82 -2.41 -8.46
N ILE A 116 -18.88 -1.62 -8.35
CA ILE A 116 -19.27 -0.64 -9.37
C ILE A 116 -18.20 0.44 -9.48
N TYR A 117 -17.83 1.09 -8.38
CA TYR A 117 -16.85 2.17 -8.40
C TYR A 117 -15.45 1.67 -8.77
N TYR A 118 -15.06 0.49 -8.32
CA TYR A 118 -13.76 -0.11 -8.63
C TYR A 118 -13.62 -0.42 -10.12
N ASN A 119 -14.60 -1.08 -10.72
CA ASN A 119 -14.58 -1.41 -12.15
C ASN A 119 -14.79 -0.18 -13.03
N TRP A 120 -15.58 0.80 -12.57
CA TRP A 120 -15.69 2.09 -13.25
C TRP A 120 -14.33 2.81 -13.30
N ALA A 121 -13.62 2.86 -12.19
CA ALA A 121 -12.28 3.44 -12.14
C ALA A 121 -11.31 2.76 -13.11
N ILE A 122 -11.38 1.43 -13.24
CA ILE A 122 -10.58 0.67 -14.22
C ILE A 122 -10.97 1.10 -15.64
N ALA A 123 -12.26 1.13 -15.99
CA ALA A 123 -12.72 1.52 -17.32
C ALA A 123 -12.28 2.94 -17.72
N VAL A 124 -12.37 3.90 -16.78
CA VAL A 124 -11.88 5.28 -16.97
C VAL A 124 -10.36 5.30 -17.16
N GLY A 125 -9.62 4.53 -16.36
CA GLY A 125 -8.16 4.41 -16.48
C GLY A 125 -7.72 3.78 -17.81
N ASP A 126 -8.45 2.79 -18.29
CA ASP A 126 -8.16 2.15 -19.59
C ASP A 126 -8.46 3.10 -20.76
N ARG A 127 -9.53 3.89 -20.69
CA ARG A 127 -9.75 5.01 -21.63
C ARG A 127 -8.59 6.00 -21.62
N ALA A 128 -8.16 6.41 -20.44
CA ALA A 128 -7.05 7.34 -20.31
C ALA A 128 -5.79 6.79 -20.98
N ARG A 129 -5.47 5.53 -20.74
CA ARG A 129 -4.28 4.85 -21.31
C ARG A 129 -4.29 4.82 -22.85
N VAL A 130 -5.44 4.58 -23.45
CA VAL A 130 -5.59 4.62 -24.92
C VAL A 130 -5.32 6.02 -25.46
N LEU A 131 -5.69 7.06 -24.73
CA LEU A 131 -5.56 8.45 -25.15
C LEU A 131 -4.20 9.09 -24.84
N GLU A 132 -3.37 8.49 -23.96
CA GLU A 132 -2.11 9.09 -23.50
C GLU A 132 -1.22 9.62 -24.62
N ARG A 133 -1.09 8.88 -25.71
CA ARG A 133 -0.25 9.27 -26.85
C ARG A 133 -0.89 10.29 -27.78
N LYS A 134 -2.20 10.15 -28.03
CA LYS A 134 -2.92 10.96 -29.04
C LYS A 134 -3.50 12.25 -28.45
N ARG A 135 -3.98 12.19 -27.21
CA ARG A 135 -4.71 13.27 -26.51
C ARG A 135 -4.33 13.33 -25.02
N PRO A 136 -3.08 13.71 -24.69
CA PRO A 136 -2.56 13.64 -23.31
C PRO A 136 -3.36 14.49 -22.30
N GLU A 137 -3.89 15.64 -22.73
CA GLU A 137 -4.70 16.50 -21.85
C GLU A 137 -6.05 15.84 -21.48
N GLU A 138 -6.70 15.17 -22.42
CA GLU A 138 -7.91 14.40 -22.13
C GLU A 138 -7.59 13.20 -21.25
N ALA A 139 -6.49 12.50 -21.51
CA ALA A 139 -6.02 11.40 -20.67
C ALA A 139 -5.76 11.86 -19.24
N ARG A 140 -5.18 13.03 -19.03
CA ARG A 140 -4.95 13.62 -17.70
C ARG A 140 -6.26 13.88 -16.95
N VAL A 141 -7.30 14.36 -17.65
CA VAL A 141 -8.62 14.56 -17.07
C VAL A 141 -9.24 13.22 -16.66
N LEU A 142 -9.14 12.21 -17.53
CA LEU A 142 -9.65 10.86 -17.24
C LEU A 142 -8.90 10.21 -16.07
N TRP A 143 -7.58 10.35 -15.97
CA TRP A 143 -6.84 9.85 -14.81
C TRP A 143 -7.28 10.51 -13.50
N ARG A 144 -7.64 11.79 -13.53
CA ARG A 144 -8.25 12.45 -12.34
C ARG A 144 -9.61 11.84 -12.01
N GLU A 145 -10.47 11.63 -13.01
CA GLU A 145 -11.75 10.97 -12.82
C GLU A 145 -11.57 9.55 -12.26
N ALA A 146 -10.62 8.77 -12.80
CA ALA A 146 -10.30 7.44 -12.26
C ALA A 146 -9.91 7.49 -10.78
N CYS A 147 -9.08 8.46 -10.37
CA CYS A 147 -8.72 8.67 -8.96
C CYS A 147 -9.97 8.92 -8.09
N GLU A 148 -10.91 9.75 -8.55
CA GLU A 148 -12.17 10.04 -7.83
C GLU A 148 -13.02 8.76 -7.65
N LYS A 149 -13.10 7.91 -8.68
CA LYS A 149 -13.83 6.65 -8.59
C LYS A 149 -13.12 5.64 -7.68
N TYR A 150 -11.80 5.54 -7.73
CA TYR A 150 -11.04 4.71 -6.77
C TYR A 150 -11.21 5.19 -5.34
N GLU A 151 -11.24 6.50 -5.10
CA GLU A 151 -11.48 7.04 -3.77
C GLU A 151 -12.84 6.63 -3.21
N LYS A 152 -13.89 6.72 -4.03
CA LYS A 152 -15.23 6.22 -3.68
C LYS A 152 -15.22 4.71 -3.43
N ALA A 153 -14.57 3.93 -4.30
CA ALA A 153 -14.43 2.48 -4.11
C ALA A 153 -13.77 2.15 -2.76
N VAL A 154 -12.69 2.86 -2.41
CA VAL A 154 -12.00 2.68 -1.12
C VAL A 154 -12.91 3.04 0.04
N ALA A 155 -13.65 4.15 -0.02
CA ALA A 155 -14.56 4.57 1.03
C ALA A 155 -15.65 3.53 1.29
N VAL A 156 -16.38 3.11 0.24
CA VAL A 156 -17.41 2.07 0.33
C VAL A 156 -16.79 0.73 0.77
N GLY A 157 -15.62 0.38 0.24
CA GLY A 157 -14.93 -0.85 0.57
C GLY A 157 -14.51 -0.94 2.04
N MET A 158 -14.01 0.14 2.63
CA MET A 158 -13.65 0.23 4.04
C MET A 158 -14.88 0.05 4.93
N GLU A 159 -15.98 0.73 4.62
CA GLU A 159 -17.24 0.60 5.34
C GLU A 159 -17.76 -0.84 5.29
N ARG A 160 -17.81 -1.45 4.10
CA ARG A 160 -18.31 -2.83 3.92
C ARG A 160 -17.38 -3.86 4.58
N SER A 161 -16.08 -3.67 4.51
CA SER A 161 -15.11 -4.54 5.19
C SER A 161 -15.29 -4.51 6.72
N TYR A 162 -15.57 -3.33 7.28
CA TYR A 162 -15.85 -3.17 8.71
C TYR A 162 -17.16 -3.84 9.12
N LEU A 163 -18.21 -3.75 8.29
CA LEU A 163 -19.54 -4.30 8.58
C LEU A 163 -19.60 -5.83 8.39
N ARG A 164 -18.69 -6.41 7.62
CA ARG A 164 -18.69 -7.85 7.26
C ARG A 164 -18.76 -8.81 8.44
N GLY A 165 -18.25 -8.44 9.60
CA GLY A 165 -18.26 -9.29 10.81
C GLY A 165 -19.48 -9.10 11.71
N LYS A 166 -20.43 -8.22 11.35
CA LYS A 166 -21.60 -7.92 12.17
C LYS A 166 -22.79 -8.80 11.81
N GLU A 167 -23.51 -9.27 12.82
CA GLU A 167 -24.75 -10.02 12.63
C GLU A 167 -25.77 -9.22 11.81
N GLY A 168 -26.44 -9.88 10.86
CA GLY A 168 -27.47 -9.28 10.03
C GLY A 168 -26.95 -8.48 8.81
N PHE A 169 -25.64 -8.44 8.58
CA PHE A 169 -25.11 -7.77 7.39
C PHE A 169 -25.37 -8.60 6.12
N SER A 170 -26.22 -8.08 5.24
CA SER A 170 -26.59 -8.70 3.94
C SER A 170 -26.01 -7.97 2.74
N GLY A 171 -25.04 -7.07 2.95
CA GLY A 171 -24.44 -6.26 1.90
C GLY A 171 -23.36 -6.97 1.11
N GLU A 172 -22.76 -6.25 0.15
CA GLU A 172 -21.60 -6.71 -0.63
C GLU A 172 -20.43 -7.11 0.27
N SER A 173 -19.91 -8.32 0.09
CA SER A 173 -18.77 -8.81 0.87
C SER A 173 -17.44 -8.29 0.29
N VAL A 174 -16.87 -7.26 0.93
CA VAL A 174 -15.58 -6.70 0.56
C VAL A 174 -14.49 -7.19 1.51
N THR A 175 -13.38 -7.67 0.96
CA THR A 175 -12.22 -8.13 1.73
C THR A 175 -11.19 -7.01 1.91
N SER A 176 -10.32 -7.13 2.92
CA SER A 176 -9.16 -6.24 3.08
C SER A 176 -8.28 -6.21 1.83
N MET A 177 -8.11 -7.36 1.17
CA MET A 177 -7.38 -7.46 -0.09
C MET A 177 -8.06 -6.68 -1.22
N SER A 178 -9.40 -6.67 -1.29
CA SER A 178 -10.14 -5.88 -2.28
C SER A 178 -9.86 -4.38 -2.09
N VAL A 179 -9.92 -3.89 -0.85
CA VAL A 179 -9.59 -2.50 -0.52
C VAL A 179 -8.14 -2.17 -0.86
N SER A 180 -7.20 -3.07 -0.56
CA SER A 180 -5.78 -2.89 -0.88
C SER A 180 -5.53 -2.84 -2.40
N ARG A 181 -6.27 -3.63 -3.20
CA ARG A 181 -6.23 -3.54 -4.67
C ARG A 181 -6.73 -2.19 -5.17
N ALA A 182 -7.83 -1.68 -4.62
CA ALA A 182 -8.34 -0.35 -4.99
C ALA A 182 -7.35 0.76 -4.64
N LEU A 183 -6.73 0.72 -3.46
CA LEU A 183 -5.69 1.66 -3.04
C LEU A 183 -4.46 1.59 -3.96
N ASN A 184 -4.00 0.38 -4.31
CA ASN A 184 -2.90 0.19 -5.23
C ASN A 184 -3.20 0.81 -6.61
N ASN A 185 -4.37 0.52 -7.17
CA ASN A 185 -4.75 1.05 -8.48
C ASN A 185 -4.98 2.56 -8.44
N HIS A 186 -5.48 3.11 -7.33
CA HIS A 186 -5.51 4.56 -7.09
C HIS A 186 -4.12 5.18 -7.11
N GLY A 187 -3.14 4.55 -6.43
CA GLY A 187 -1.74 4.98 -6.47
C GLY A 187 -1.15 4.96 -7.88
N LEU A 188 -1.45 3.92 -8.68
CA LEU A 188 -1.04 3.85 -10.08
C LEU A 188 -1.67 4.95 -10.94
N ALA A 189 -2.96 5.24 -10.74
CA ALA A 189 -3.65 6.31 -11.46
C ALA A 189 -3.05 7.71 -11.14
N LEU A 190 -2.74 7.98 -9.86
CA LEU A 190 -2.05 9.19 -9.44
C LEU A 190 -0.64 9.30 -10.07
N ARG A 191 0.09 8.18 -10.14
CA ARG A 191 1.41 8.14 -10.79
C ARG A 191 1.30 8.45 -12.29
N GLN A 192 0.36 7.83 -12.99
CA GLN A 192 0.15 8.11 -14.43
C GLN A 192 -0.26 9.56 -14.67
N ARG A 193 -1.15 10.10 -13.83
CA ARG A 193 -1.50 11.51 -13.87
C ARG A 193 -0.28 12.42 -13.71
N ALA A 194 0.63 12.10 -12.78
CA ALA A 194 1.87 12.84 -12.57
C ALA A 194 2.80 12.78 -13.78
N MET A 195 2.87 11.62 -14.47
CA MET A 195 3.72 11.44 -15.66
C MET A 195 3.22 12.23 -16.87
N LEU A 196 1.93 12.52 -16.96
CA LEU A 196 1.33 13.34 -18.04
C LEU A 196 1.34 14.85 -17.74
N MET A 197 1.85 15.26 -16.59
CA MET A 197 2.11 16.67 -16.30
C MET A 197 3.43 17.05 -16.96
N THR A 198 3.37 17.60 -18.17
CA THR A 198 4.53 18.08 -18.92
C THR A 198 4.76 19.57 -18.64
N ASP A 199 6.01 19.99 -18.76
CA ASP A 199 6.44 21.40 -18.68
C ASP A 199 5.90 22.17 -19.88
N SER A 200 4.61 22.46 -19.88
CA SER A 200 4.08 23.42 -20.86
C SER A 200 4.50 24.82 -20.43
N GLU A 201 4.95 25.60 -21.35
CA GLU A 201 5.73 26.86 -21.37
C GLU A 201 5.35 27.99 -20.39
N THR A 202 4.49 27.78 -19.40
CA THR A 202 4.09 28.79 -18.43
C THR A 202 4.19 28.27 -17.00
N GLU A 203 5.16 28.80 -16.24
CA GLU A 203 5.35 28.62 -14.80
C GLU A 203 5.77 27.19 -14.34
N SER A 204 7.01 26.82 -14.64
CA SER A 204 7.60 25.51 -14.29
C SER A 204 7.49 25.14 -12.78
N SER A 205 7.51 26.11 -11.88
CA SER A 205 7.46 25.86 -10.44
C SER A 205 6.13 25.28 -9.94
N SER A 206 4.99 25.70 -10.50
CA SER A 206 3.67 25.21 -10.06
C SER A 206 3.34 23.80 -10.56
N ILE A 207 3.94 23.39 -11.69
CA ILE A 207 3.77 22.07 -12.27
C ILE A 207 4.57 21.04 -11.48
N ASP A 208 5.81 21.35 -11.12
CA ASP A 208 6.66 20.49 -10.30
C ASP A 208 6.05 20.25 -8.92
N GLU A 209 5.43 21.28 -8.32
CA GLU A 209 4.70 21.12 -7.07
C GLU A 209 3.49 20.20 -7.23
N SER A 210 2.70 20.38 -8.29
CA SER A 210 1.53 19.54 -8.59
C SER A 210 1.90 18.09 -8.88
N LYS A 211 2.98 17.85 -9.63
CA LYS A 211 3.54 16.53 -9.92
C LYS A 211 4.06 15.86 -8.65
N SER A 212 4.82 16.59 -7.84
CA SER A 212 5.33 16.13 -6.55
C SER A 212 4.19 15.76 -5.59
N LYS A 213 3.12 16.57 -5.55
CA LYS A 213 1.91 16.28 -4.77
C LYS A 213 1.24 14.98 -5.21
N CYS A 214 1.01 14.78 -6.51
CA CYS A 214 0.43 13.53 -7.02
C CYS A 214 1.29 12.30 -6.67
N LEU A 215 2.62 12.40 -6.78
CA LEU A 215 3.53 11.30 -6.40
C LEU A 215 3.50 11.04 -4.89
N SER A 216 3.43 12.07 -4.07
CA SER A 216 3.31 11.94 -2.61
C SER A 216 2.00 11.29 -2.21
N GLU A 217 0.90 11.68 -2.85
CA GLU A 217 -0.41 11.03 -2.66
C GLU A 217 -0.38 9.56 -3.11
N ALA A 218 0.28 9.23 -4.23
CA ALA A 218 0.45 7.85 -4.68
C ALA A 218 1.19 6.99 -3.64
N ILE A 219 2.27 7.51 -3.08
CA ILE A 219 3.03 6.87 -1.99
C ILE A 219 2.10 6.56 -0.80
N LEU A 220 1.29 7.53 -0.37
CA LEU A 220 0.35 7.33 0.74
C LEU A 220 -0.68 6.24 0.44
N LYS A 221 -1.19 6.16 -0.82
CA LYS A 221 -2.14 5.10 -1.21
C LYS A 221 -1.46 3.72 -1.20
N PHE A 222 -0.25 3.58 -1.74
CA PHE A 222 0.50 2.31 -1.71
C PHE A 222 0.82 1.87 -0.27
N ARG A 223 1.30 2.78 0.58
CA ARG A 223 1.56 2.50 2.00
C ARG A 223 0.31 2.02 2.70
N ARG A 224 -0.82 2.70 2.50
CA ARG A 224 -2.10 2.28 3.09
C ARG A 224 -2.51 0.88 2.60
N ALA A 225 -2.28 0.56 1.32
CA ALA A 225 -2.53 -0.78 0.78
C ALA A 225 -1.69 -1.85 1.48
N ILE A 226 -0.39 -1.58 1.70
CA ILE A 226 0.53 -2.48 2.40
C ILE A 226 0.11 -2.65 3.87
N ARG A 227 -0.27 -1.58 4.56
CA ARG A 227 -0.71 -1.65 5.97
C ARG A 227 -1.98 -2.48 6.15
N ILE A 228 -2.92 -2.43 5.19
CA ILE A 228 -4.14 -3.24 5.20
C ILE A 228 -3.85 -4.70 4.84
N SER A 229 -2.98 -4.93 3.85
CA SER A 229 -2.60 -6.26 3.35
C SER A 229 -1.08 -6.33 3.14
N PRO A 230 -0.30 -6.65 4.19
CA PRO A 230 1.16 -6.66 4.12
C PRO A 230 1.75 -7.69 3.15
N ASP A 231 0.96 -8.64 2.67
CA ASP A 231 1.32 -9.64 1.67
C ASP A 231 1.02 -9.24 0.22
N PHE A 232 0.52 -8.06 0.02
CA PHE A 232 0.17 -7.60 -1.31
C PHE A 232 1.42 -7.10 -2.05
N HIS A 233 2.20 -8.03 -2.61
CA HIS A 233 3.49 -7.79 -3.26
C HIS A 233 3.46 -6.69 -4.33
N ARG A 234 2.34 -6.54 -5.07
CA ARG A 234 2.21 -5.51 -6.11
C ARG A 234 2.25 -4.09 -5.52
N ALA A 235 1.60 -3.86 -4.37
CA ALA A 235 1.64 -2.55 -3.74
C ALA A 235 3.05 -2.21 -3.23
N ALA A 236 3.74 -3.19 -2.63
CA ALA A 236 5.13 -3.01 -2.23
C ALA A 236 6.04 -2.71 -3.43
N TYR A 237 5.93 -3.48 -4.52
CA TYR A 237 6.69 -3.24 -5.73
C TYR A 237 6.43 -1.85 -6.33
N ASN A 238 5.15 -1.47 -6.47
CA ASN A 238 4.78 -0.17 -7.03
C ASN A 238 5.30 1.00 -6.18
N LEU A 239 5.25 0.87 -4.85
CA LEU A 239 5.85 1.84 -3.94
C LEU A 239 7.36 1.94 -4.16
N GLY A 240 8.06 0.80 -4.26
CA GLY A 240 9.49 0.74 -4.56
C GLY A 240 9.84 1.44 -5.87
N THR A 241 9.04 1.28 -6.93
CA THR A 241 9.27 1.95 -8.22
C THR A 241 9.10 3.47 -8.14
N VAL A 242 8.17 3.97 -7.33
CA VAL A 242 7.98 5.41 -7.13
C VAL A 242 9.12 6.00 -6.30
N GLU A 243 9.55 5.32 -5.23
CA GLU A 243 10.70 5.77 -4.42
C GLU A 243 12.00 5.75 -5.25
N PHE A 244 12.18 4.74 -6.12
CA PHE A 244 13.30 4.69 -7.07
C PHE A 244 13.29 5.89 -8.01
N ALA A 245 12.14 6.21 -8.62
CA ALA A 245 11.99 7.35 -9.51
C ALA A 245 12.25 8.71 -8.83
N ARG A 246 12.10 8.76 -7.50
CA ARG A 246 12.43 9.94 -6.66
C ARG A 246 13.90 9.97 -6.21
N GLY A 247 14.71 9.00 -6.62
CA GLY A 247 16.11 8.85 -6.20
C GLY A 247 16.28 8.33 -4.76
N GLN A 248 15.21 7.87 -4.11
CA GLN A 248 15.24 7.34 -2.74
C GLN A 248 15.60 5.85 -2.75
N MET A 249 16.86 5.56 -3.10
CA MET A 249 17.33 4.20 -3.39
C MET A 249 17.20 3.24 -2.22
N GLU A 250 17.52 3.67 -0.99
CA GLU A 250 17.42 2.84 0.22
C GLU A 250 15.96 2.44 0.49
N ARG A 251 15.03 3.37 0.32
CA ARG A 251 13.60 3.13 0.46
C ARG A 251 13.09 2.19 -0.63
N ALA A 252 13.50 2.44 -1.88
CA ALA A 252 13.15 1.57 -2.99
C ALA A 252 13.61 0.12 -2.73
N ALA A 253 14.81 -0.08 -2.18
CA ALA A 253 15.32 -1.39 -1.84
C ALA A 253 14.42 -2.12 -0.85
N VAL A 254 13.96 -1.47 0.23
CA VAL A 254 13.04 -2.07 1.22
C VAL A 254 11.83 -2.70 0.52
N TYR A 255 11.16 -1.93 -0.32
CA TYR A 255 9.89 -2.35 -0.92
C TYR A 255 10.09 -3.37 -2.04
N VAL A 256 11.11 -3.19 -2.89
CA VAL A 256 11.40 -4.11 -4.01
C VAL A 256 11.83 -5.48 -3.49
N PHE A 257 12.72 -5.53 -2.50
CA PHE A 257 13.18 -6.81 -1.92
C PHE A 257 12.06 -7.53 -1.15
N SER A 258 11.23 -6.78 -0.43
CA SER A 258 10.05 -7.35 0.24
C SER A 258 9.08 -7.95 -0.78
N ALA A 259 8.79 -7.24 -1.87
CA ALA A 259 7.93 -7.74 -2.95
C ALA A 259 8.53 -8.99 -3.62
N LEU A 260 9.84 -8.99 -3.90
CA LEU A 260 10.55 -10.14 -4.47
C LEU A 260 10.45 -11.37 -3.55
N ALA A 261 10.68 -11.20 -2.25
CA ALA A 261 10.58 -12.28 -1.29
C ALA A 261 9.15 -12.87 -1.21
N MET A 262 8.11 -12.00 -1.30
CA MET A 262 6.72 -12.46 -1.33
C MET A 262 6.43 -13.33 -2.54
N VAL A 263 6.92 -12.96 -3.72
CA VAL A 263 6.66 -13.67 -4.98
C VAL A 263 7.50 -14.94 -5.10
N THR A 264 8.78 -14.91 -4.72
CA THR A 264 9.66 -16.08 -4.82
C THR A 264 9.28 -17.20 -3.87
N SER A 265 8.61 -16.87 -2.77
CA SER A 265 8.11 -17.86 -1.81
C SER A 265 6.70 -18.40 -2.13
N ALA A 266 6.02 -17.86 -3.16
CA ALA A 266 4.76 -18.42 -3.62
C ALA A 266 4.97 -19.73 -4.37
N LEU A 267 4.05 -20.68 -4.19
CA LEU A 267 4.05 -21.90 -5.01
C LEU A 267 3.93 -21.51 -6.49
N PRO A 268 4.68 -22.15 -7.41
CA PRO A 268 4.62 -21.86 -8.84
C PRO A 268 3.23 -22.23 -9.35
N SER A 269 2.39 -21.26 -9.64
CA SER A 269 0.99 -21.54 -10.00
C SER A 269 0.46 -20.73 -11.19
N SER A 270 1.11 -19.64 -11.59
CA SER A 270 0.64 -18.88 -12.74
C SER A 270 1.78 -18.21 -13.50
N SER A 271 1.59 -18.03 -14.80
CA SER A 271 2.52 -17.26 -15.66
C SER A 271 2.72 -15.83 -15.13
N GLU A 272 1.70 -15.25 -14.51
CA GLU A 272 1.75 -13.93 -13.89
C GLU A 272 2.75 -13.87 -12.72
N THR A 273 2.78 -14.90 -11.89
CA THR A 273 3.74 -14.99 -10.77
C THR A 273 5.18 -15.10 -11.28
N GLU A 274 5.43 -15.89 -12.32
CA GLU A 274 6.77 -16.03 -12.91
C GLU A 274 7.21 -14.73 -13.59
N ASN A 275 6.34 -14.04 -14.32
CA ASN A 275 6.64 -12.73 -14.88
C ASN A 275 6.97 -11.70 -13.78
N ALA A 276 6.22 -11.69 -12.68
CA ALA A 276 6.50 -10.81 -11.55
C ALA A 276 7.87 -11.11 -10.92
N LYS A 277 8.28 -12.38 -10.76
CA LYS A 277 9.61 -12.75 -10.27
C LYS A 277 10.72 -12.18 -11.15
N VAL A 278 10.59 -12.28 -12.48
CA VAL A 278 11.58 -11.75 -13.42
C VAL A 278 11.70 -10.24 -13.27
N VAL A 279 10.58 -9.52 -13.34
CA VAL A 279 10.53 -8.05 -13.27
C VAL A 279 11.08 -7.55 -11.92
N TYR A 280 10.67 -8.17 -10.80
CA TYR A 280 11.14 -7.76 -9.47
C TYR A 280 12.61 -8.08 -9.26
N SER A 281 13.13 -9.18 -9.82
CA SER A 281 14.56 -9.52 -9.77
C SER A 281 15.41 -8.51 -10.54
N GLN A 282 14.95 -8.05 -11.70
CA GLN A 282 15.62 -7.00 -12.47
C GLN A 282 15.64 -5.67 -11.69
N SER A 283 14.50 -5.28 -11.11
CA SER A 283 14.41 -4.05 -10.30
C SER A 283 15.28 -4.14 -9.04
N ALA A 284 15.36 -5.31 -8.40
CA ALA A 284 16.21 -5.54 -7.23
C ALA A 284 17.71 -5.33 -7.57
N GLN A 285 18.16 -5.69 -8.78
CA GLN A 285 19.53 -5.42 -9.23
C GLN A 285 19.84 -3.93 -9.35
N LEU A 286 18.84 -3.10 -9.71
CA LEU A 286 19.03 -1.65 -9.82
C LEU A 286 19.22 -0.98 -8.45
N VAL A 287 18.63 -1.54 -7.40
CA VAL A 287 18.68 -0.98 -6.04
C VAL A 287 19.65 -1.75 -5.12
N GLU A 288 20.39 -2.75 -5.62
CA GLU A 288 21.27 -3.57 -4.78
C GLU A 288 22.39 -2.76 -4.11
N THR A 289 22.80 -1.64 -4.73
CA THR A 289 23.86 -0.77 -4.19
C THR A 289 23.42 0.01 -2.95
N ALA A 290 22.12 0.16 -2.75
CA ALA A 290 21.56 0.84 -1.59
C ALA A 290 21.36 -0.06 -0.37
N LEU A 291 21.63 -1.37 -0.49
CA LEU A 291 21.58 -2.28 0.66
C LEU A 291 22.65 -1.92 1.68
N PRO A 292 22.33 -2.00 2.99
CA PRO A 292 23.27 -1.73 4.06
C PRO A 292 24.54 -2.60 3.95
N ASP A 293 25.66 -2.06 4.44
CA ASP A 293 26.93 -2.79 4.50
C ASP A 293 26.85 -4.02 5.39
N THR A 294 27.81 -4.93 5.20
CA THR A 294 27.90 -6.19 5.96
C THR A 294 28.08 -5.99 7.46
N GLN A 295 28.55 -4.80 7.91
CA GLN A 295 28.59 -4.43 9.33
C GLN A 295 27.21 -4.44 9.98
N CYS A 296 26.14 -4.14 9.21
CA CYS A 296 24.76 -4.21 9.67
C CYS A 296 24.20 -5.65 9.69
N GLY A 297 24.96 -6.63 9.23
CA GLY A 297 24.55 -8.02 9.03
C GLY A 297 24.30 -8.36 7.57
N ASP A 298 24.65 -9.59 7.19
CA ASP A 298 24.54 -10.05 5.79
C ASP A 298 23.07 -10.08 5.31
N ASP A 299 22.12 -10.26 6.21
CA ASP A 299 20.68 -10.30 5.96
C ASP A 299 19.97 -8.95 6.21
N SER A 300 20.72 -7.84 6.40
CA SER A 300 20.14 -6.52 6.60
C SER A 300 19.56 -5.97 5.31
N LEU A 301 18.32 -5.45 5.41
CA LEU A 301 17.58 -4.83 4.32
C LEU A 301 17.61 -3.30 4.41
N PHE A 302 17.53 -2.77 5.62
CA PHE A 302 17.50 -1.34 5.87
C PHE A 302 18.25 -1.03 7.18
N ALA A 303 18.97 0.07 7.21
CA ALA A 303 19.66 0.53 8.43
C ALA A 303 19.71 2.06 8.47
N GLY A 304 19.68 2.62 9.67
CA GLY A 304 19.75 4.06 9.87
C GLY A 304 19.82 4.42 11.33
N ASN A 305 19.99 5.71 11.60
CA ASN A 305 20.02 6.25 12.95
C ASN A 305 18.61 6.65 13.39
N VAL A 306 18.21 6.18 14.57
CA VAL A 306 16.92 6.55 15.19
C VAL A 306 17.13 6.85 16.66
N TRP A 307 16.27 7.68 17.21
CA TRP A 307 16.16 7.88 18.64
C TRP A 307 15.38 6.71 19.25
N PHE A 308 15.92 6.15 20.31
CA PHE A 308 15.32 5.05 21.06
C PHE A 308 15.11 5.46 22.51
N ALA A 309 13.89 5.33 23.02
CA ALA A 309 13.61 5.49 24.43
C ALA A 309 13.96 4.20 25.14
N GLY A 310 15.02 4.23 25.94
CA GLY A 310 15.36 3.13 26.83
C GLY A 310 14.20 2.86 27.80
N GLY A 311 13.62 1.67 27.73
CA GLY A 311 12.61 1.27 28.69
C GLY A 311 13.21 1.32 30.09
N VAL A 312 12.60 2.06 31.00
CA VAL A 312 12.87 1.90 32.43
C VAL A 312 12.56 0.45 32.72
N GLY A 313 13.59 -0.36 32.89
CA GLY A 313 13.48 -1.77 33.19
C GLY A 313 12.56 -1.94 34.40
N GLY A 314 11.37 -2.49 34.13
CA GLY A 314 10.47 -2.88 35.20
C GLY A 314 11.24 -3.84 36.10
N LYS A 315 11.62 -3.40 37.27
CA LYS A 315 12.12 -4.28 38.33
C LYS A 315 11.07 -5.36 38.51
N ARG A 316 11.49 -6.61 38.26
CA ARG A 316 10.70 -7.79 38.55
C ARG A 316 10.09 -7.67 39.95
N GLY A 317 8.81 -7.91 39.98
CA GLY A 317 7.91 -8.26 41.04
C GLY A 317 8.38 -8.05 42.49
N GLY A 318 7.62 -7.29 43.23
CA GLY A 318 7.68 -7.17 44.67
C GLY A 318 7.82 -5.71 45.08
N GLU A 319 6.74 -5.14 45.58
CA GLU A 319 6.73 -3.91 46.37
C GLU A 319 6.88 -2.57 45.64
N VAL A 320 6.06 -2.26 44.64
CA VAL A 320 5.73 -0.84 44.36
C VAL A 320 4.26 -0.67 43.95
N ALA A 321 3.36 -1.20 44.72
CA ALA A 321 1.94 -0.85 44.59
C ALA A 321 1.57 0.36 45.45
N ASN A 322 2.38 1.41 45.55
CA ASN A 322 1.94 2.67 46.18
C ASN A 322 2.95 3.81 46.07
N LYS A 323 3.55 4.05 44.94
CA LYS A 323 4.22 5.35 44.77
C LYS A 323 3.74 5.98 43.48
N ARG A 324 2.95 7.04 43.67
CA ARG A 324 2.59 8.15 42.76
C ARG A 324 2.87 7.86 41.28
N ARG A 325 1.80 7.87 40.46
CA ARG A 325 1.88 8.05 39.02
C ARG A 325 2.95 9.08 38.69
N THR A 326 4.17 8.63 38.46
CA THR A 326 5.16 9.44 37.78
C THR A 326 4.59 9.71 36.42
N THR A 327 4.35 10.95 36.15
CA THR A 327 3.96 11.44 34.83
C THR A 327 4.94 10.87 33.80
N ILE A 328 4.40 10.30 32.69
CA ILE A 328 5.11 9.59 31.63
C ILE A 328 6.07 10.55 30.84
N THR A 329 6.66 11.55 31.47
CA THR A 329 7.41 12.62 30.82
C THR A 329 8.91 12.41 30.76
N ASP A 330 9.47 11.42 31.46
CA ASP A 330 10.91 11.26 31.55
C ASP A 330 11.40 9.99 30.84
N PHE A 331 11.54 10.07 29.54
CA PHE A 331 12.25 9.06 28.75
C PHE A 331 13.68 9.55 28.47
N ASP A 332 14.67 8.73 28.79
CA ASP A 332 16.02 8.90 28.28
C ASP A 332 16.06 8.45 26.84
N TRP A 333 16.23 9.39 25.92
CA TRP A 333 16.34 9.11 24.48
C TRP A 333 17.82 8.99 24.09
N ALA A 334 18.17 7.88 23.44
CA ALA A 334 19.50 7.68 22.87
C ALA A 334 19.41 7.53 21.37
N ARG A 335 20.27 8.24 20.63
CA ARG A 335 20.38 8.07 19.18
C ARG A 335 21.32 6.92 18.88
N ARG A 336 20.83 5.90 18.19
CA ARG A 336 21.61 4.71 17.82
C ARG A 336 21.32 4.26 16.42
N ARG A 337 22.25 3.52 15.83
CA ARG A 337 22.07 2.88 14.55
C ARG A 337 21.37 1.54 14.73
N PHE A 338 20.27 1.35 14.02
CA PHE A 338 19.51 0.12 13.99
C PHE A 338 19.50 -0.47 12.58
N ALA A 339 19.26 -1.77 12.48
CA ALA A 339 19.07 -2.47 11.25
C ALA A 339 17.80 -3.33 11.28
N VAL A 340 17.06 -3.33 10.18
CA VAL A 340 15.98 -4.27 9.89
C VAL A 340 16.58 -5.40 9.07
N CYS A 341 16.68 -6.57 9.67
CA CYS A 341 17.20 -7.80 9.06
C CYS A 341 16.06 -8.75 8.73
N ALA A 342 16.30 -9.73 7.89
CA ALA A 342 15.31 -10.73 7.53
C ALA A 342 14.75 -11.50 8.75
N SER A 343 15.57 -11.67 9.78
CA SER A 343 15.23 -12.42 11.00
C SER A 343 14.99 -11.56 12.24
N ALA A 344 15.59 -10.37 12.31
CA ALA A 344 15.57 -9.55 13.51
C ALA A 344 15.62 -8.04 13.23
N PHE A 345 15.08 -7.27 14.17
CA PHE A 345 15.34 -5.84 14.31
C PHE A 345 16.37 -5.66 15.43
N LYS A 346 17.51 -5.07 15.12
CA LYS A 346 18.62 -5.02 16.06
C LYS A 346 19.41 -3.72 16.03
N THR A 347 20.06 -3.40 17.14
CA THR A 347 21.10 -2.38 17.21
C THR A 347 22.32 -2.83 16.39
N VAL A 348 22.92 -1.88 15.68
CA VAL A 348 24.22 -2.05 15.03
C VAL A 348 25.23 -1.34 15.91
N ASP A 349 26.27 -2.05 16.35
CA ASP A 349 27.34 -1.46 17.17
C ASP A 349 27.96 -0.28 16.42
N SER A 350 27.74 0.91 16.94
CA SER A 350 28.42 2.12 16.49
C SER A 350 28.93 2.88 17.72
N ALA A 351 30.16 3.34 17.60
CA ALA A 351 30.89 4.01 18.68
C ALA A 351 30.33 5.38 19.11
N GLN A 352 29.17 5.79 18.60
CA GLN A 352 28.58 7.10 18.93
C GLN A 352 27.18 6.93 19.53
N THR A 353 27.10 7.08 20.84
CA THR A 353 25.82 7.18 21.58
C THR A 353 25.60 8.64 21.93
N PHE A 354 24.51 9.26 21.48
CA PHE A 354 24.08 10.57 21.92
C PHE A 354 22.92 10.38 22.90
N ARG A 355 22.98 11.04 24.06
CA ARG A 355 21.91 11.04 25.07
C ARG A 355 21.28 12.43 25.18
N ILE A 356 19.98 12.48 25.37
CA ILE A 356 19.24 13.69 25.71
C ILE A 356 18.50 13.42 27.01
N LYS A 357 18.71 14.28 28.02
CA LYS A 357 17.86 14.32 29.21
C LYS A 357 16.77 15.37 29.01
N SER A 358 15.52 14.99 29.25
CA SER A 358 14.34 15.84 28.98
C SER A 358 13.98 16.79 30.11
N GLU A 359 14.93 17.25 30.94
CA GLU A 359 14.58 18.05 32.13
C GLU A 359 14.26 19.53 31.88
N SER A 360 14.42 20.10 30.68
CA SER A 360 14.19 21.55 30.54
C SER A 360 13.83 22.06 29.13
N GLY A 361 13.49 21.19 28.20
CA GLY A 361 13.06 21.66 26.89
C GLY A 361 14.14 22.28 25.99
N ASP A 362 15.34 22.47 26.48
CA ASP A 362 16.47 23.00 25.72
C ASP A 362 17.35 21.85 25.21
N TYR A 363 17.40 21.71 23.90
CA TYR A 363 18.29 20.81 23.18
C TYR A 363 19.74 21.27 23.39
N VAL A 364 20.47 20.62 24.28
CA VAL A 364 21.91 20.74 24.35
C VAL A 364 22.56 19.46 23.86
N PRO A 365 23.18 19.45 22.67
CA PRO A 365 23.97 18.30 22.24
C PRO A 365 25.20 18.22 23.13
N SER A 366 25.18 17.35 24.13
CA SER A 366 26.33 17.09 24.98
C SER A 366 27.39 16.35 24.15
N ARG A 367 28.39 17.11 23.71
CA ARG A 367 29.64 16.59 23.22
C ARG A 367 30.47 16.24 24.46
N ASN A 368 30.70 14.94 24.71
CA ASN A 368 31.67 14.44 25.67
C ASN A 368 31.49 14.93 27.12
N ASP A 369 30.38 14.64 27.77
CA ASP A 369 30.43 14.47 29.20
C ASP A 369 31.00 13.08 29.47
N ALA A 370 32.27 13.10 29.90
CA ALA A 370 33.01 11.94 30.35
C ALA A 370 32.22 11.23 31.44
N TRP A 371 31.54 10.18 31.08
CA TRP A 371 31.16 9.15 32.05
C TRP A 371 32.47 8.55 32.50
N GLY A 372 32.70 8.56 33.79
CA GLY A 372 33.88 7.95 34.35
C GLY A 372 34.07 6.54 33.78
N ASP A 373 35.32 6.15 33.56
CA ASP A 373 35.76 4.93 32.88
C ASP A 373 35.24 3.61 33.48
N ASP A 374 34.40 3.66 34.52
CA ASP A 374 33.88 2.50 35.25
C ASP A 374 32.40 2.16 34.94
N ALA A 375 31.74 2.86 34.05
CA ALA A 375 30.37 2.48 33.64
C ALA A 375 30.44 1.33 32.63
N ALA A 376 30.09 0.13 33.06
CA ALA A 376 29.84 -1.01 32.16
C ALA A 376 28.99 -0.57 30.98
N PRO A 377 29.31 -1.01 29.71
CA PRO A 377 28.57 -0.60 28.54
C PRO A 377 27.09 -0.88 28.76
N ASP A 378 26.30 0.19 28.71
CA ASP A 378 24.86 0.17 29.02
C ASP A 378 24.14 -0.89 28.18
N THR A 379 24.01 -2.09 28.71
CA THR A 379 23.32 -3.24 28.10
C THR A 379 21.85 -2.94 27.84
N HIS A 380 21.28 -1.92 28.45
CA HIS A 380 19.88 -1.53 28.35
C HIS A 380 19.49 -0.96 26.96
N PHE A 381 20.47 -0.57 26.14
CA PHE A 381 20.22 -0.01 24.80
C PHE A 381 20.54 -0.99 23.67
N ASN A 382 20.96 -2.22 23.97
CA ASN A 382 21.11 -3.24 22.96
C ASN A 382 19.77 -3.93 22.74
N VAL A 383 19.25 -3.77 21.52
CA VAL A 383 17.99 -4.35 21.07
C VAL A 383 18.31 -5.43 20.04
N ASN A 384 17.75 -6.61 20.25
CA ASN A 384 17.75 -7.68 19.25
C ASN A 384 16.39 -8.38 19.36
N LEU A 385 15.45 -7.97 18.52
CA LEU A 385 14.07 -8.43 18.56
C LEU A 385 13.80 -9.33 17.36
N PRO A 386 13.43 -10.60 17.58
CA PRO A 386 13.03 -11.48 16.49
C PRO A 386 11.85 -10.89 15.71
N MET A 387 11.92 -10.86 14.40
CA MET A 387 10.83 -10.36 13.55
C MET A 387 9.54 -11.17 13.70
N LEU A 388 9.67 -12.44 14.06
CA LEU A 388 8.52 -13.30 14.33
C LEU A 388 7.68 -12.83 15.52
N SER A 389 8.35 -12.27 16.54
CA SER A 389 7.72 -11.78 17.79
C SER A 389 7.11 -10.38 17.66
N VAL A 390 7.34 -9.67 16.55
CA VAL A 390 6.75 -8.33 16.32
C VAL A 390 5.24 -8.47 16.10
N GLU A 391 4.44 -7.84 16.94
CA GLU A 391 2.98 -7.81 16.82
C GLU A 391 2.49 -6.65 15.96
N SER A 392 2.95 -5.45 16.26
CA SER A 392 2.62 -4.24 15.52
C SER A 392 3.79 -3.26 15.48
N CYS A 393 3.77 -2.40 14.47
CA CYS A 393 4.65 -1.25 14.36
C CYS A 393 3.82 -0.09 13.79
N GLU A 394 3.60 0.96 14.58
CA GLU A 394 2.64 2.01 14.26
C GLU A 394 3.20 3.40 14.54
N PRO A 395 2.90 4.40 13.67
CA PRO A 395 3.16 5.80 14.00
C PRO A 395 2.36 6.21 15.22
N ILE A 396 2.98 6.96 16.12
CA ILE A 396 2.31 7.52 17.30
C ILE A 396 2.50 9.02 17.39
N SER A 397 1.50 9.70 17.95
CA SER A 397 1.58 11.11 18.32
C SER A 397 1.96 11.21 19.81
N ASP A 398 3.23 10.93 20.11
CA ASP A 398 3.71 10.95 21.50
C ASP A 398 4.23 12.36 21.84
N ILE A 399 3.77 12.90 22.97
CA ILE A 399 4.16 14.20 23.48
C ILE A 399 5.58 14.14 24.07
N SER A 400 5.99 12.97 24.55
CA SER A 400 7.28 12.73 25.22
C SER A 400 8.44 12.46 24.25
N ARG A 401 8.25 12.68 22.95
CA ARG A 401 9.28 12.50 21.93
C ARG A 401 10.32 13.61 21.94
N PRO A 402 11.54 13.38 21.40
CA PRO A 402 12.50 14.45 21.18
C PRO A 402 11.89 15.61 20.35
N PRO A 403 12.27 16.86 20.62
CA PRO A 403 11.74 18.01 19.87
C PRO A 403 11.92 17.83 18.35
N ASN A 404 10.88 18.18 17.57
CA ASN A 404 10.87 18.09 16.12
C ASN A 404 11.06 16.67 15.55
N CYS A 405 10.87 15.62 16.34
CA CYS A 405 10.94 14.24 15.90
C CYS A 405 9.55 13.63 15.72
N PHE A 406 9.49 12.57 14.91
CA PHE A 406 8.29 11.80 14.59
C PHE A 406 8.42 10.39 15.17
N ALA A 407 7.53 10.03 16.09
CA ALA A 407 7.66 8.79 16.85
C ALA A 407 6.87 7.63 16.24
N PHE A 408 7.34 6.40 16.54
CA PHE A 408 6.62 5.16 16.30
C PHE A 408 6.77 4.19 17.47
N LEU A 409 5.78 3.31 17.61
CA LEU A 409 5.71 2.28 18.64
C LEU A 409 5.89 0.92 18.00
N LEU A 410 6.83 0.15 18.51
CA LEU A 410 7.03 -1.25 18.17
C LEU A 410 6.55 -2.12 19.34
N SER A 411 5.54 -2.93 19.08
CA SER A 411 4.98 -3.90 20.05
C SER A 411 5.50 -5.29 19.72
N VAL A 412 6.08 -5.93 20.72
CA VAL A 412 6.73 -7.25 20.58
C VAL A 412 6.18 -8.19 21.64
N ARG A 413 5.77 -9.38 21.23
CA ARG A 413 5.38 -10.45 22.14
C ARG A 413 6.63 -11.10 22.72
N ASP A 414 6.70 -11.15 24.04
CA ASP A 414 7.70 -11.94 24.75
C ASP A 414 7.25 -13.41 24.71
N ASP A 415 7.81 -14.18 23.80
CA ASP A 415 7.60 -15.62 23.80
C ASP A 415 8.35 -16.15 25.02
N LEU A 416 7.59 -16.63 25.99
CA LEU A 416 8.09 -17.21 27.23
C LEU A 416 8.89 -18.49 26.93
N GLU A 417 10.15 -18.37 26.47
CA GLU A 417 11.14 -19.46 26.53
C GLU A 417 11.43 -19.88 27.98
N HIS A 418 10.81 -19.23 28.98
CA HIS A 418 10.98 -19.52 30.40
C HIS A 418 9.80 -20.25 31.06
N ALA A 419 8.77 -20.66 30.30
CA ALA A 419 7.64 -21.43 30.84
C ALA A 419 7.98 -22.91 31.14
N GLU A 420 9.19 -23.39 30.82
CA GLU A 420 9.56 -24.80 31.03
C GLU A 420 10.05 -25.14 32.47
N LYS A 421 9.94 -24.25 33.44
CA LYS A 421 10.47 -24.53 34.79
C LYS A 421 9.50 -24.43 35.96
N GLU A 422 8.21 -24.19 35.75
CA GLU A 422 7.24 -24.25 36.86
C GLU A 422 6.04 -25.15 36.52
N GLU A 423 6.30 -26.44 36.56
CA GLU A 423 5.32 -27.55 36.30
C GLU A 423 4.28 -27.75 37.41
N ASN A 424 4.11 -26.83 38.35
CA ASN A 424 3.31 -27.10 39.58
C ASN A 424 2.25 -26.06 39.96
N ASP A 425 1.76 -25.19 39.07
CA ASP A 425 0.63 -24.35 39.43
C ASP A 425 -0.44 -24.25 38.34
N ASP A 426 -1.49 -25.06 38.50
CA ASP A 426 -2.65 -25.23 37.60
C ASP A 426 -3.54 -24.00 37.38
N LYS A 427 -3.06 -22.76 37.67
CA LYS A 427 -3.89 -21.54 37.70
C LYS A 427 -3.47 -20.37 36.82
N TYR A 428 -2.37 -20.43 36.11
CA TYR A 428 -1.97 -19.31 35.25
C TYR A 428 -2.07 -19.68 33.78
N SER A 429 -3.13 -19.20 33.13
CA SER A 429 -3.12 -19.05 31.68
C SER A 429 -1.95 -18.12 31.32
N PRO A 430 -0.99 -18.53 30.48
CA PRO A 430 0.14 -17.68 30.12
C PRO A 430 -0.36 -16.52 29.26
N HIS A 431 -0.67 -15.39 29.90
CA HIS A 431 -0.90 -14.15 29.17
C HIS A 431 0.44 -13.74 28.56
N ALA A 432 0.57 -13.87 27.25
CA ALA A 432 1.73 -13.39 26.53
C ALA A 432 1.96 -11.91 26.90
N VAL A 433 3.14 -11.61 27.44
CA VAL A 433 3.49 -10.22 27.80
C VAL A 433 3.90 -9.49 26.55
N VAL A 434 3.18 -8.43 26.20
CA VAL A 434 3.55 -7.55 25.08
C VAL A 434 4.42 -6.41 25.63
N ARG A 435 5.64 -6.28 25.11
CA ARG A 435 6.53 -5.17 25.38
C ARG A 435 6.42 -4.11 24.32
N HIS A 436 6.49 -2.86 24.74
CA HIS A 436 6.39 -1.70 23.87
C HIS A 436 7.71 -0.93 23.84
N TYR A 437 8.25 -0.76 22.62
CA TYR A 437 9.47 0.00 22.38
C TYR A 437 9.14 1.27 21.60
N ARG A 438 9.68 2.41 22.04
CA ARG A 438 9.46 3.71 21.42
C ARG A 438 10.68 4.16 20.66
N PHE A 439 10.44 4.60 19.43
CA PHE A 439 11.46 5.13 18.53
C PHE A 439 11.03 6.48 17.98
N ALA A 440 11.98 7.30 17.55
CA ALA A 440 11.69 8.55 16.87
C ALA A 440 12.70 8.84 15.76
N CYS A 441 12.25 9.50 14.72
CA CYS A 441 13.01 9.90 13.54
C CYS A 441 12.96 11.41 13.36
N GLU A 442 13.92 11.98 12.65
CA GLU A 442 13.99 13.42 12.39
C GLU A 442 12.90 13.87 11.41
N THR A 443 12.47 13.01 10.51
CA THR A 443 11.40 13.30 9.55
C THR A 443 10.27 12.29 9.61
N GLU A 444 9.06 12.75 9.27
CA GLU A 444 7.90 11.88 9.14
C GLU A 444 8.11 10.79 8.08
N SER A 445 8.77 11.15 7.01
CA SER A 445 9.07 10.24 5.91
C SER A 445 10.04 9.12 6.31
N GLU A 446 11.03 9.40 7.17
CA GLU A 446 11.91 8.37 7.73
C GLU A 446 11.16 7.45 8.69
N ARG A 447 10.37 8.01 9.61
CA ARG A 447 9.50 7.23 10.49
C ARG A 447 8.67 6.22 9.70
N ASP A 448 8.04 6.69 8.63
CA ASP A 448 7.17 5.86 7.81
C ASP A 448 7.91 4.72 7.12
N VAL A 449 9.15 4.93 6.69
CA VAL A 449 9.99 3.86 6.12
C VAL A 449 10.34 2.80 7.17
N TRP A 450 10.68 3.22 8.39
CA TRP A 450 10.95 2.30 9.50
C TRP A 450 9.71 1.45 9.81
N VAL A 451 8.56 2.09 9.96
CA VAL A 451 7.28 1.41 10.22
C VAL A 451 6.95 0.41 9.12
N ASP A 452 7.05 0.82 7.87
CA ASP A 452 6.73 -0.05 6.74
C ASP A 452 7.73 -1.21 6.62
N ALA A 453 9.04 -0.95 6.78
CA ALA A 453 10.08 -1.97 6.72
C ALA A 453 9.87 -3.05 7.80
N ILE A 454 9.68 -2.63 9.05
CA ILE A 454 9.45 -3.55 10.17
C ILE A 454 8.16 -4.35 9.95
N ALA A 455 7.06 -3.70 9.57
CA ALA A 455 5.77 -4.36 9.34
C ALA A 455 5.84 -5.40 8.20
N LEU A 456 6.48 -5.05 7.08
CA LEU A 456 6.66 -5.96 5.94
C LEU A 456 7.49 -7.18 6.32
N ILE A 457 8.64 -6.97 6.98
CA ILE A 457 9.55 -8.07 7.35
C ILE A 457 8.92 -8.95 8.44
N ALA A 458 8.25 -8.37 9.42
CA ALA A 458 7.50 -9.13 10.43
C ALA A 458 6.39 -9.98 9.79
N SER A 459 5.67 -9.43 8.80
CA SER A 459 4.65 -10.20 8.04
C SER A 459 5.28 -11.35 7.25
N LEU A 460 6.45 -11.15 6.63
CA LEU A 460 7.20 -12.22 5.96
C LEU A 460 7.65 -13.30 6.96
N ALA A 461 8.14 -12.90 8.12
CA ALA A 461 8.57 -13.81 9.18
C ALA A 461 7.41 -14.70 9.68
N LYS A 462 6.26 -14.10 10.00
CA LYS A 462 5.05 -14.82 10.45
C LYS A 462 4.53 -15.84 9.43
N ARG A 463 4.89 -15.69 8.16
CA ARG A 463 4.55 -16.60 7.07
C ARG A 463 5.65 -17.59 6.71
N GLY A 464 6.70 -17.68 7.53
CA GLY A 464 7.84 -18.56 7.29
C GLY A 464 8.70 -18.19 6.08
N LYS A 465 8.66 -16.91 5.65
CA LYS A 465 9.35 -16.43 4.43
C LYS A 465 10.67 -15.70 4.70
N SER A 466 11.12 -15.62 5.95
CA SER A 466 12.37 -14.97 6.33
C SER A 466 13.58 -15.56 5.62
N GLU A 467 13.65 -16.89 5.49
CA GLU A 467 14.78 -17.57 4.81
C GLU A 467 14.81 -17.27 3.32
N HIS A 468 13.64 -17.09 2.67
CA HIS A 468 13.60 -16.65 1.27
C HIS A 468 14.12 -15.22 1.11
N LEU A 469 13.72 -14.30 1.97
CA LEU A 469 14.24 -12.92 1.96
C LEU A 469 15.76 -12.93 2.18
N LYS A 470 16.24 -13.66 3.18
CA LYS A 470 17.65 -13.81 3.50
C LYS A 470 18.44 -14.36 2.31
N SER A 471 17.93 -15.39 1.65
CA SER A 471 18.55 -15.98 0.45
C SER A 471 18.63 -14.97 -0.70
N CYS A 472 17.58 -14.19 -0.95
CA CYS A 472 17.59 -13.12 -1.95
C CYS A 472 18.67 -12.07 -1.65
N LEU A 473 18.75 -11.59 -0.41
CA LEU A 473 19.72 -10.59 0.03
C LEU A 473 21.17 -11.10 -0.08
N LEU A 474 21.43 -12.32 0.41
CA LEU A 474 22.74 -12.95 0.36
C LEU A 474 23.22 -13.17 -1.07
N SER A 475 22.35 -13.66 -1.96
CA SER A 475 22.67 -13.88 -3.37
C SER A 475 23.15 -12.61 -4.06
N LEU A 476 22.49 -11.48 -3.82
CA LEU A 476 22.82 -10.19 -4.43
C LEU A 476 24.07 -9.56 -3.80
N LYS A 477 24.19 -9.56 -2.47
CA LYS A 477 25.42 -9.07 -1.80
C LYS A 477 26.65 -9.87 -2.21
N THR A 478 26.52 -11.17 -2.44
CA THR A 478 27.63 -12.01 -2.94
C THR A 478 28.01 -11.65 -4.37
N LYS A 479 27.02 -11.39 -5.24
CA LYS A 479 27.28 -10.92 -6.62
C LYS A 479 27.95 -9.55 -6.61
N ARG A 480 27.55 -8.63 -5.73
CA ARG A 480 28.18 -7.32 -5.55
C ARG A 480 29.67 -7.46 -5.15
N LYS A 481 29.98 -8.30 -4.13
CA LYS A 481 31.36 -8.55 -3.70
C LYS A 481 32.24 -9.06 -4.86
N LYS A 482 31.71 -9.97 -5.70
CA LYS A 482 32.44 -10.47 -6.87
C LYS A 482 32.68 -9.39 -7.93
N ARG A 483 31.73 -8.49 -8.19
CA ARG A 483 31.91 -7.39 -9.16
C ARG A 483 32.93 -6.36 -8.70
N VAL A 484 32.96 -6.02 -7.40
CA VAL A 484 33.90 -5.06 -6.82
C VAL A 484 35.33 -5.66 -6.71
N GLY A 485 35.44 -6.95 -6.52
CA GLY A 485 36.75 -7.65 -6.44
C GLY A 485 37.43 -7.88 -7.79
N PHE A 486 36.81 -7.53 -8.93
CA PHE A 486 37.38 -7.58 -10.28
C PHE A 486 37.83 -6.21 -10.83
N VAL A 487 37.71 -5.14 -10.03
CA VAL A 487 38.25 -3.80 -10.29
C VAL A 487 39.47 -3.59 -9.40
#